data_fe466c64b599652c4b3fbe2a4067542c
#
_entry.id   fe466c64b599652c4b3fbe2a4067542c
#
_cell.length_a   1.000
_cell.length_b   1.000
_cell.length_c   1.000
_cell.angle_alpha   90.00
_cell.angle_beta   90.00
_cell.angle_gamma   90.00
#
_symmetry.space_group_name_H-M   'P 1'
#
loop_
_entity.id
_entity.type
_entity.pdbx_description
1 polymer ?
#
loop_
_entity_poly.entity_id
_entity_poly.type
_entity_poly.pdbx_seq_one_letter_code
_entity_poly.pdbx_strand_id
1 'polypeptide(L)'
;MTIDDVSNILGFLGGLGMFLYGMKLLSGGLQKAAGEKMKSLLEAVTNKRIKAILVGALVTAIIQSSGATTVMIVGFVNAGIINLMQAVGVIMGANIGTTVTAWIISALGFKVDIAAMALPLLAVGVPLLFSGKSNRKSIGEFIFGFSFLFMGLSLLKTNAPDLSKNPEMLSFVQNYTDMGFGSVMLFVLIGTILTMIVQASAA
;
A
#
# COMPACT_ATOMS: atom_id res chain seq x y z
N MET A 1 14.75 -11.78 -28.36
CA MET A 1 13.73 -11.95 -27.33
C MET A 1 13.36 -13.43 -27.33
N THR A 2 13.77 -14.15 -26.31
CA THR A 2 13.49 -15.58 -26.17
C THR A 2 12.10 -15.80 -25.59
N ILE A 3 11.55 -17.04 -25.70
CA ILE A 3 10.26 -17.38 -25.08
C ILE A 3 10.34 -17.16 -23.56
N ASP A 4 11.50 -17.41 -22.95
CA ASP A 4 11.73 -17.19 -21.53
C ASP A 4 11.69 -15.71 -21.15
N ASP A 5 12.21 -14.81 -22.01
CA ASP A 5 12.12 -13.36 -21.78
C ASP A 5 10.68 -12.87 -21.77
N VAL A 6 9.85 -13.37 -22.68
CA VAL A 6 8.41 -13.04 -22.74
C VAL A 6 7.70 -13.56 -21.50
N SER A 7 7.99 -14.80 -21.10
CA SER A 7 7.42 -15.42 -19.90
C SER A 7 7.76 -14.62 -18.62
N ASN A 8 9.02 -14.19 -18.48
CA ASN A 8 9.46 -13.40 -17.34
C ASN A 8 8.77 -12.02 -17.31
N ILE A 9 8.66 -11.35 -18.47
CA ILE A 9 7.96 -10.05 -18.54
C ILE A 9 6.48 -10.22 -18.17
N LEU A 10 5.80 -11.22 -18.70
CA LEU A 10 4.39 -11.49 -18.37
C LEU A 10 4.24 -11.90 -16.90
N GLY A 11 5.17 -12.69 -16.37
CA GLY A 11 5.21 -13.07 -14.95
C GLY A 11 5.42 -11.85 -14.04
N PHE A 12 6.31 -10.92 -14.42
CA PHE A 12 6.52 -9.67 -13.70
C PHE A 12 5.27 -8.78 -13.70
N LEU A 13 4.66 -8.57 -14.88
CA LEU A 13 3.43 -7.79 -15.00
C LEU A 13 2.26 -8.43 -14.27
N GLY A 14 2.13 -9.76 -14.31
CA GLY A 14 1.14 -10.51 -13.56
C GLY A 14 1.35 -10.39 -12.04
N GLY A 15 2.60 -10.48 -11.58
CA GLY A 15 3.00 -10.26 -10.21
C GLY A 15 2.66 -8.84 -9.73
N LEU A 16 2.93 -7.83 -10.55
CA LEU A 16 2.57 -6.44 -10.27
C LEU A 16 1.05 -6.27 -10.15
N GLY A 17 0.29 -6.84 -11.08
CA GLY A 17 -1.17 -6.82 -11.03
C GLY A 17 -1.72 -7.48 -9.77
N MET A 18 -1.20 -8.64 -9.37
CA MET A 18 -1.58 -9.32 -8.13
C MET A 18 -1.21 -8.51 -6.89
N PHE A 19 -0.02 -7.90 -6.85
CA PHE A 19 0.44 -7.05 -5.76
C PHE A 19 -0.49 -5.85 -5.57
N LEU A 20 -0.76 -5.09 -6.65
CA LEU A 20 -1.63 -3.90 -6.62
C LEU A 20 -3.08 -4.26 -6.25
N TYR A 21 -3.61 -5.34 -6.82
CA TYR A 21 -4.96 -5.80 -6.51
C TYR A 21 -5.06 -6.34 -5.08
N GLY A 22 -4.04 -7.05 -4.62
CA GLY A 22 -3.91 -7.51 -3.23
C GLY A 22 -3.95 -6.35 -2.24
N MET A 23 -3.19 -5.28 -2.49
CA MET A 23 -3.24 -4.06 -1.67
C MET A 23 -4.64 -3.44 -1.63
N LYS A 24 -5.32 -3.35 -2.78
CA LYS A 24 -6.68 -2.82 -2.86
C LYS A 24 -7.67 -3.63 -2.03
N LEU A 25 -7.63 -4.96 -2.12
CA LEU A 25 -8.49 -5.85 -1.35
C LEU A 25 -8.18 -5.81 0.14
N LEU A 26 -6.90 -5.83 0.51
CA LEU A 26 -6.45 -5.74 1.90
C LEU A 26 -6.95 -4.45 2.55
N SER A 27 -6.69 -3.31 1.91
CA SER A 27 -7.16 -2.00 2.37
C SER A 27 -8.69 -1.92 2.44
N GLY A 28 -9.39 -2.37 1.39
CA GLY A 28 -10.86 -2.35 1.33
C GLY A 28 -11.52 -3.23 2.38
N GLY A 29 -10.99 -4.45 2.61
CA GLY A 29 -11.47 -5.35 3.65
C GLY A 29 -11.32 -4.76 5.04
N LEU A 30 -10.14 -4.18 5.33
CA LEU A 30 -9.86 -3.57 6.62
C LEU A 30 -10.69 -2.31 6.85
N GLN A 31 -10.84 -1.46 5.83
CA GLN A 31 -11.68 -0.26 5.88
C GLN A 31 -13.14 -0.60 6.19
N LYS A 32 -13.70 -1.62 5.54
CA LYS A 32 -15.07 -2.08 5.80
C LYS A 32 -15.22 -2.67 7.21
N ALA A 33 -14.24 -3.46 7.69
CA ALA A 33 -14.27 -4.06 9.01
C ALA A 33 -14.13 -3.05 10.14
N ALA A 34 -13.35 -1.99 9.94
CA ALA A 34 -12.99 -1.00 10.96
C ALA A 34 -13.71 0.35 10.81
N GLY A 35 -14.52 0.56 9.77
CA GLY A 35 -15.01 1.86 9.33
C GLY A 35 -15.67 2.73 10.42
N GLU A 36 -16.58 2.18 11.21
CA GLU A 36 -17.25 2.95 12.28
C GLU A 36 -16.27 3.35 13.42
N LYS A 37 -15.36 2.44 13.79
CA LYS A 37 -14.34 2.72 14.81
C LYS A 37 -13.35 3.79 14.33
N MET A 38 -13.00 3.75 13.05
CA MET A 38 -12.13 4.78 12.47
C MET A 38 -12.79 6.14 12.43
N LYS A 39 -14.08 6.18 12.08
CA LYS A 39 -14.87 7.41 12.12
C LYS A 39 -14.87 8.03 13.52
N SER A 40 -15.15 7.26 14.56
CA SER A 40 -15.15 7.74 15.93
C SER A 40 -13.77 8.22 16.42
N LEU A 41 -12.69 7.57 15.98
CA LEU A 41 -11.32 8.01 16.27
C LEU A 41 -11.02 9.36 15.60
N LEU A 42 -11.45 9.57 14.37
CA LEU A 42 -11.25 10.82 13.66
C LEU A 42 -12.12 11.95 14.22
N GLU A 43 -13.35 11.67 14.63
CA GLU A 43 -14.23 12.63 15.31
C GLU A 43 -13.67 13.08 16.68
N ALA A 44 -12.95 12.20 17.37
CA ALA A 44 -12.30 12.49 18.65
C ALA A 44 -11.02 13.35 18.51
N VAL A 45 -10.68 13.80 17.29
CA VAL A 45 -9.50 14.64 17.07
C VAL A 45 -9.67 15.98 17.80
N THR A 46 -8.80 16.20 18.77
CA THR A 46 -8.80 17.43 19.57
C THR A 46 -8.00 18.54 18.87
N ASN A 47 -8.13 19.79 19.36
CA ASN A 47 -7.40 20.97 18.85
C ASN A 47 -5.86 20.89 19.00
N LYS A 48 -5.30 19.81 19.51
CA LYS A 48 -3.85 19.62 19.63
C LYS A 48 -3.29 19.01 18.34
N ARG A 49 -2.46 19.77 17.60
CA ARG A 49 -1.85 19.36 16.32
C ARG A 49 -1.17 18.01 16.38
N ILE A 50 -0.40 17.75 17.43
CA ILE A 50 0.33 16.46 17.58
C ILE A 50 -0.66 15.29 17.70
N LYS A 51 -1.77 15.46 18.43
CA LYS A 51 -2.78 14.41 18.54
C LYS A 51 -3.45 14.15 17.18
N ALA A 52 -3.73 15.20 16.40
CA ALA A 52 -4.27 15.07 15.06
C ALA A 52 -3.34 14.26 14.15
N ILE A 53 -2.03 14.56 14.19
CA ILE A 53 -1.02 13.81 13.43
C ILE A 53 -0.98 12.34 13.87
N LEU A 54 -0.94 12.06 15.17
CA LEU A 54 -0.90 10.69 15.69
C LEU A 54 -2.16 9.90 15.31
N VAL A 55 -3.33 10.51 15.40
CA VAL A 55 -4.59 9.87 15.00
C VAL A 55 -4.60 9.61 13.48
N GLY A 56 -4.17 10.56 12.68
CA GLY A 56 -4.06 10.38 11.22
C GLY A 56 -3.09 9.26 10.85
N ALA A 57 -1.93 9.20 11.51
CA ALA A 57 -0.96 8.13 11.31
C ALA A 57 -1.52 6.76 11.72
N LEU A 58 -2.16 6.68 12.87
CA LEU A 58 -2.76 5.43 13.37
C LEU A 58 -3.89 4.94 12.44
N VAL A 59 -4.81 5.83 12.10
CA VAL A 59 -5.93 5.50 11.22
C VAL A 59 -5.42 5.00 9.87
N THR A 60 -4.46 5.71 9.27
CA THR A 60 -3.91 5.31 7.97
C THR A 60 -3.09 4.02 8.07
N ALA A 61 -2.32 3.82 9.13
CA ALA A 61 -1.62 2.56 9.38
C ALA A 61 -2.58 1.36 9.48
N ILE A 62 -3.76 1.57 10.06
CA ILE A 62 -4.80 0.53 10.16
C ILE A 62 -5.52 0.36 8.82
N ILE A 63 -6.03 1.44 8.21
CA ILE A 63 -6.78 1.38 6.95
C ILE A 63 -5.89 1.04 5.76
N GLN A 64 -4.59 1.28 5.86
CA GLN A 64 -3.59 1.09 4.78
C GLN A 64 -3.90 1.92 3.52
N SER A 65 -4.60 3.05 3.69
CA SER A 65 -4.98 3.96 2.60
C SER A 65 -5.04 5.40 3.08
N SER A 66 -4.02 6.18 2.74
CA SER A 66 -3.99 7.63 3.01
C SER A 66 -5.03 8.38 2.18
N GLY A 67 -5.33 7.91 0.96
CA GLY A 67 -6.38 8.48 0.11
C GLY A 67 -7.76 8.35 0.75
N ALA A 68 -8.12 7.16 1.26
CA ALA A 68 -9.39 6.96 1.96
C ALA A 68 -9.47 7.82 3.23
N THR A 69 -8.40 7.91 4.01
CA THR A 69 -8.33 8.79 5.18
C THR A 69 -8.54 10.25 4.78
N THR A 70 -7.87 10.71 3.73
CA THR A 70 -7.99 12.09 3.24
C THR A 70 -9.42 12.41 2.80
N VAL A 71 -10.05 11.55 2.00
CA VAL A 71 -11.44 11.74 1.55
C VAL A 71 -12.40 11.82 2.74
N MET A 72 -12.21 10.97 3.74
CA MET A 72 -13.01 10.97 4.97
C MET A 72 -12.84 12.29 5.73
N ILE A 73 -11.61 12.78 5.87
CA ILE A 73 -11.30 14.05 6.53
C ILE A 73 -11.91 15.24 5.78
N VAL A 74 -11.83 15.27 4.45
CA VAL A 74 -12.50 16.31 3.63
C VAL A 74 -14.00 16.29 3.87
N GLY A 75 -14.62 15.11 3.94
CA GLY A 75 -16.02 14.96 4.28
C GLY A 75 -16.37 15.55 5.67
N PHE A 76 -15.51 15.34 6.68
CA PHE A 76 -15.71 15.86 8.02
C PHE A 76 -15.54 17.39 8.11
N VAL A 77 -14.61 17.95 7.35
CA VAL A 77 -14.47 19.42 7.23
C VAL A 77 -15.73 20.02 6.60
N ASN A 78 -16.20 19.43 5.50
CA ASN A 78 -17.39 19.89 4.82
C ASN A 78 -18.67 19.78 5.68
N ALA A 79 -18.73 18.76 6.54
CA ALA A 79 -19.82 18.59 7.50
C ALA A 79 -19.67 19.47 8.77
N GLY A 80 -18.60 20.24 8.91
CA GLY A 80 -18.33 21.07 10.08
C GLY A 80 -17.95 20.28 11.35
N ILE A 81 -17.64 18.99 11.23
CA ILE A 81 -17.27 18.12 12.37
C ILE A 81 -15.87 18.46 12.88
N ILE A 82 -14.94 18.76 11.99
CA ILE A 82 -13.57 19.20 12.31
C ILE A 82 -13.23 20.46 11.53
N ASN A 83 -12.31 21.26 12.09
CA ASN A 83 -11.83 22.46 11.41
C ASN A 83 -10.63 22.15 10.48
N LEU A 84 -10.31 23.10 9.60
CA LEU A 84 -9.23 22.94 8.62
C LEU A 84 -7.87 22.65 9.29
N MET A 85 -7.57 23.27 10.42
CA MET A 85 -6.29 23.08 11.12
C MET A 85 -6.15 21.65 11.66
N GLN A 86 -7.24 21.08 12.18
CA GLN A 86 -7.29 19.68 12.60
C GLN A 86 -7.12 18.74 11.39
N ALA A 87 -7.80 19.05 10.29
CA ALA A 87 -7.71 18.28 9.05
C ALA A 87 -6.28 18.22 8.51
N VAL A 88 -5.59 19.36 8.45
CA VAL A 88 -4.17 19.40 8.05
C VAL A 88 -3.32 18.49 8.92
N GLY A 89 -3.51 18.52 10.24
CA GLY A 89 -2.78 17.63 11.16
C GLY A 89 -3.03 16.14 10.84
N VAL A 90 -4.29 15.75 10.62
CA VAL A 90 -4.63 14.36 10.30
C VAL A 90 -4.05 13.93 8.94
N ILE A 91 -4.10 14.80 7.93
CA ILE A 91 -3.54 14.51 6.59
C ILE A 91 -2.01 14.34 6.67
N MET A 92 -1.31 15.20 7.43
CA MET A 92 0.13 15.03 7.68
C MET A 92 0.41 13.67 8.35
N GLY A 93 -0.41 13.30 9.34
CA GLY A 93 -0.34 12.00 9.99
C GLY A 93 -0.61 10.84 9.02
N ALA A 94 -1.59 10.98 8.16
CA ALA A 94 -1.93 9.96 7.15
C ALA A 94 -0.73 9.65 6.23
N ASN A 95 0.02 10.66 5.82
CA ASN A 95 1.24 10.46 5.05
C ASN A 95 2.32 9.68 5.82
N ILE A 96 2.46 9.94 7.12
CA ILE A 96 3.36 9.18 7.99
C ILE A 96 2.85 7.73 8.13
N GLY A 97 1.54 7.53 8.32
CA GLY A 97 0.93 6.21 8.46
C GLY A 97 1.14 5.28 7.26
N THR A 98 1.27 5.83 6.06
CA THR A 98 1.59 5.07 4.85
C THR A 98 2.96 4.39 4.93
N THR A 99 3.94 4.99 5.65
CA THR A 99 5.27 4.38 5.79
C THR A 99 5.24 3.06 6.56
N VAL A 100 4.24 2.83 7.41
CA VAL A 100 4.06 1.57 8.14
C VAL A 100 3.90 0.41 7.18
N THR A 101 3.21 0.60 6.04
CA THR A 101 3.08 -0.42 4.99
C THR A 101 4.45 -0.82 4.44
N ALA A 102 5.29 0.17 4.12
CA ALA A 102 6.65 -0.08 3.63
C ALA A 102 7.50 -0.84 4.66
N TRP A 103 7.38 -0.50 5.94
CA TRP A 103 8.05 -1.21 7.03
C TRP A 103 7.58 -2.66 7.16
N ILE A 104 6.27 -2.91 7.08
CA ILE A 104 5.71 -4.26 7.14
C ILE A 104 6.23 -5.09 5.95
N ILE A 105 6.16 -4.55 4.73
CA ILE A 105 6.64 -5.24 3.53
C ILE A 105 8.15 -5.49 3.62
N SER A 106 8.93 -4.51 4.05
CA SER A 106 10.38 -4.65 4.18
C SER A 106 10.77 -5.67 5.26
N ALA A 107 10.13 -5.64 6.42
CA ALA A 107 10.47 -6.52 7.53
C ALA A 107 10.02 -7.97 7.28
N LEU A 108 8.82 -8.16 6.76
CA LEU A 108 8.19 -9.47 6.59
C LEU A 108 8.44 -10.02 5.18
N GLY A 109 8.31 -9.20 4.14
CA GLY A 109 8.37 -9.64 2.76
C GLY A 109 9.75 -10.10 2.28
N PHE A 110 10.83 -9.72 2.99
CA PHE A 110 12.20 -10.09 2.62
C PHE A 110 12.84 -11.14 3.54
N LYS A 111 12.38 -11.24 4.79
CA LYS A 111 13.00 -12.13 5.79
C LYS A 111 12.23 -13.42 6.05
N VAL A 112 10.93 -13.43 5.76
CA VAL A 112 10.06 -14.59 5.99
C VAL A 112 9.48 -15.01 4.65
N ASP A 113 9.43 -16.30 4.38
CA ASP A 113 8.75 -16.82 3.20
C ASP A 113 7.22 -16.80 3.41
N ILE A 114 6.70 -15.57 3.46
CA ILE A 114 5.26 -15.34 3.64
C ILE A 114 4.49 -15.81 2.40
N ALA A 115 5.14 -15.87 1.23
CA ALA A 115 4.54 -16.41 0.03
C ALA A 115 4.13 -17.88 0.21
N ALA A 116 4.91 -18.67 0.97
CA ALA A 116 4.55 -20.04 1.32
C ALA A 116 3.28 -20.12 2.20
N MET A 117 3.03 -19.10 3.03
CA MET A 117 1.82 -19.01 3.86
C MET A 117 0.61 -18.45 3.10
N ALA A 118 0.81 -17.84 1.95
CA ALA A 118 -0.26 -17.20 1.19
C ALA A 118 -1.33 -18.20 0.74
N LEU A 119 -0.93 -19.38 0.26
CA LEU A 119 -1.87 -20.43 -0.15
C LEU A 119 -2.73 -20.97 1.01
N PRO A 120 -2.16 -21.35 2.17
CA PRO A 120 -2.97 -21.69 3.35
C PRO A 120 -3.93 -20.57 3.79
N LEU A 121 -3.48 -19.32 3.74
CA LEU A 121 -4.34 -18.18 4.08
C LEU A 121 -5.50 -18.01 3.10
N LEU A 122 -5.29 -18.27 1.80
CA LEU A 122 -6.36 -18.27 0.81
C LEU A 122 -7.41 -19.34 1.12
N ALA A 123 -7.01 -20.52 1.58
CA ALA A 123 -7.94 -21.58 1.97
C ALA A 123 -8.89 -21.14 3.11
N VAL A 124 -8.44 -20.25 3.99
CA VAL A 124 -9.27 -19.65 5.05
C VAL A 124 -10.04 -18.44 4.53
N GLY A 125 -9.41 -17.59 3.73
CA GLY A 125 -10.00 -16.35 3.21
C GLY A 125 -11.15 -16.57 2.25
N VAL A 126 -11.03 -17.55 1.34
CA VAL A 126 -12.05 -17.81 0.32
C VAL A 126 -13.42 -18.19 0.92
N PRO A 127 -13.54 -19.13 1.87
CA PRO A 127 -14.84 -19.41 2.52
C PRO A 127 -15.46 -18.19 3.22
N LEU A 128 -14.62 -17.32 3.78
CA LEU A 128 -15.11 -16.09 4.43
C LEU A 128 -15.68 -15.08 3.44
N LEU A 129 -15.17 -15.04 2.21
CA LEU A 129 -15.70 -14.17 1.14
C LEU A 129 -17.15 -14.54 0.77
N PHE A 130 -17.51 -15.81 0.81
CA PHE A 130 -18.85 -16.30 0.52
C PHE A 130 -19.77 -16.30 1.74
N SER A 131 -19.31 -15.81 2.90
CA SER A 131 -20.14 -15.70 4.09
C SER A 131 -21.22 -14.62 3.93
N GLY A 132 -22.46 -14.92 4.30
CA GLY A 132 -23.56 -13.98 4.29
C GLY A 132 -23.45 -12.82 5.30
N LYS A 133 -22.46 -12.87 6.23
CA LYS A 133 -22.23 -11.82 7.24
C LYS A 133 -21.21 -10.81 6.73
N SER A 134 -21.60 -9.52 6.65
CA SER A 134 -20.77 -8.43 6.14
C SER A 134 -19.37 -8.39 6.79
N ASN A 135 -19.28 -8.49 8.11
CA ASN A 135 -17.99 -8.45 8.82
C ASN A 135 -17.06 -9.64 8.48
N ARG A 136 -17.62 -10.84 8.31
CA ARG A 136 -16.84 -12.02 7.90
C ARG A 136 -16.33 -11.87 6.47
N LYS A 137 -17.16 -11.34 5.58
CA LYS A 137 -16.77 -11.04 4.20
C LYS A 137 -15.62 -10.03 4.15
N SER A 138 -15.68 -8.98 4.96
CA SER A 138 -14.61 -7.97 5.04
C SER A 138 -13.29 -8.56 5.55
N ILE A 139 -13.35 -9.46 6.54
CA ILE A 139 -12.17 -10.20 7.01
C ILE A 139 -11.65 -11.14 5.92
N GLY A 140 -12.54 -11.79 5.16
CA GLY A 140 -12.18 -12.60 4.00
C GLY A 140 -11.46 -11.79 2.93
N GLU A 141 -11.98 -10.59 2.59
CA GLU A 141 -11.33 -9.66 1.65
C GLU A 141 -9.93 -9.25 2.14
N PHE A 142 -9.77 -8.98 3.44
CA PHE A 142 -8.48 -8.66 4.04
C PHE A 142 -7.48 -9.82 3.92
N ILE A 143 -7.86 -11.03 4.30
CA ILE A 143 -6.99 -12.22 4.24
C ILE A 143 -6.63 -12.54 2.78
N PHE A 144 -7.60 -12.47 1.88
CA PHE A 144 -7.39 -12.70 0.47
C PHE A 144 -6.43 -11.66 -0.14
N GLY A 145 -6.65 -10.38 0.20
CA GLY A 145 -5.79 -9.28 -0.23
C GLY A 145 -4.35 -9.43 0.29
N PHE A 146 -4.18 -9.82 1.54
CA PHE A 146 -2.88 -10.12 2.14
C PHE A 146 -2.15 -11.24 1.38
N SER A 147 -2.85 -12.33 1.09
CA SER A 147 -2.28 -13.45 0.34
C SER A 147 -1.86 -13.03 -1.06
N PHE A 148 -2.72 -12.30 -1.78
CA PHE A 148 -2.41 -11.82 -3.14
C PHE A 148 -1.25 -10.84 -3.17
N LEU A 149 -1.14 -9.97 -2.17
CA LEU A 149 -0.02 -9.03 -2.05
C LEU A 149 1.32 -9.79 -1.96
N PHE A 150 1.41 -10.78 -1.08
CA PHE A 150 2.66 -11.52 -0.91
C PHE A 150 2.96 -12.51 -2.04
N MET A 151 1.94 -13.11 -2.65
CA MET A 151 2.11 -13.90 -3.87
C MET A 151 2.60 -13.02 -5.03
N GLY A 152 1.99 -11.84 -5.20
CA GLY A 152 2.41 -10.86 -6.19
C GLY A 152 3.85 -10.40 -5.97
N LEU A 153 4.23 -10.10 -4.72
CA LEU A 153 5.61 -9.74 -4.36
C LEU A 153 6.60 -10.88 -4.66
N SER A 154 6.22 -12.13 -4.41
CA SER A 154 7.04 -13.30 -4.75
C SER A 154 7.24 -13.43 -6.26
N LEU A 155 6.17 -13.28 -7.04
CA LEU A 155 6.26 -13.29 -8.51
C LEU A 155 7.11 -12.15 -9.04
N LEU A 156 7.00 -10.95 -8.47
CA LEU A 156 7.86 -9.81 -8.83
C LEU A 156 9.33 -10.13 -8.58
N LYS A 157 9.66 -10.72 -7.42
CA LYS A 157 11.04 -11.10 -7.09
C LYS A 157 11.59 -12.17 -8.04
N THR A 158 10.77 -13.18 -8.36
CA THR A 158 11.18 -14.31 -9.19
C THR A 158 11.37 -13.90 -10.65
N ASN A 159 10.53 -13.00 -11.17
CA ASN A 159 10.54 -12.57 -12.55
C ASN A 159 11.24 -11.21 -12.75
N ALA A 160 11.77 -10.59 -11.69
CA ALA A 160 12.54 -9.35 -11.80
C ALA A 160 13.81 -9.60 -12.62
N PRO A 161 14.19 -8.68 -13.52
CA PRO A 161 15.44 -8.77 -14.22
C PRO A 161 16.61 -8.80 -13.22
N ASP A 162 17.50 -9.76 -13.38
CA ASP A 162 18.71 -9.82 -12.57
C ASP A 162 19.66 -8.69 -13.00
N LEU A 163 19.60 -7.58 -12.27
CA LEU A 163 20.41 -6.39 -12.54
C LEU A 163 21.91 -6.69 -12.47
N SER A 164 22.31 -7.71 -11.71
CA SER A 164 23.72 -8.10 -11.61
C SER A 164 24.27 -8.74 -12.89
N LYS A 165 23.37 -9.28 -13.73
CA LYS A 165 23.72 -9.88 -15.03
C LYS A 165 23.69 -8.88 -16.20
N ASN A 166 23.23 -7.64 -15.96
CA ASN A 166 23.13 -6.59 -16.96
C ASN A 166 23.95 -5.35 -16.54
N PRO A 167 25.28 -5.34 -16.79
CA PRO A 167 26.17 -4.23 -16.41
C PRO A 167 25.72 -2.87 -16.98
N GLU A 168 25.09 -2.87 -18.16
CA GLU A 168 24.59 -1.65 -18.80
C GLU A 168 23.44 -1.00 -18.02
N MET A 169 22.52 -1.81 -17.47
CA MET A 169 21.44 -1.30 -16.60
C MET A 169 21.98 -0.76 -15.27
N LEU A 170 22.99 -1.43 -14.71
CA LEU A 170 23.67 -0.96 -13.50
C LEU A 170 24.40 0.36 -13.75
N SER A 171 25.13 0.49 -14.86
CA SER A 171 25.82 1.73 -15.23
C SER A 171 24.82 2.88 -15.49
N PHE A 172 23.68 2.59 -16.11
CA PHE A 172 22.62 3.56 -16.30
C PHE A 172 22.11 4.08 -14.95
N VAL A 173 21.75 3.19 -14.03
CA VAL A 173 21.27 3.58 -12.69
C VAL A 173 22.35 4.37 -11.94
N GLN A 174 23.62 3.91 -11.97
CA GLN A 174 24.73 4.59 -11.32
C GLN A 174 24.96 6.00 -11.88
N ASN A 175 24.99 6.15 -13.20
CA ASN A 175 25.20 7.45 -13.84
C ASN A 175 24.11 8.47 -13.46
N TYR A 176 22.86 8.02 -13.29
CA TYR A 176 21.75 8.90 -12.87
C TYR A 176 21.66 9.08 -11.35
N THR A 177 22.36 8.27 -10.54
CA THR A 177 22.39 8.43 -9.07
C THR A 177 23.46 9.43 -8.62
N ASP A 178 24.51 9.63 -9.40
CA ASP A 178 25.65 10.47 -9.04
C ASP A 178 25.52 11.96 -9.46
N MET A 179 24.38 12.36 -10.02
CA MET A 179 24.14 13.75 -10.46
C MET A 179 23.74 14.69 -9.32
N GLY A 180 23.88 14.29 -8.06
CA GLY A 180 23.57 15.10 -6.90
C GLY A 180 22.09 15.53 -6.84
N PHE A 181 21.83 16.84 -6.71
CA PHE A 181 20.46 17.37 -6.63
C PHE A 181 19.60 17.05 -7.87
N GLY A 182 20.22 16.97 -9.05
CA GLY A 182 19.55 16.60 -10.30
C GLY A 182 18.95 15.19 -10.25
N SER A 183 19.66 14.23 -9.65
CA SER A 183 19.16 12.86 -9.44
C SER A 183 17.92 12.84 -8.55
N VAL A 184 17.95 13.59 -7.44
CA VAL A 184 16.82 13.68 -6.52
C VAL A 184 15.58 14.18 -7.25
N MET A 185 15.71 15.27 -8.05
CA MET A 185 14.61 15.83 -8.81
C MET A 185 14.06 14.87 -9.86
N LEU A 186 14.94 14.14 -10.55
CA LEU A 186 14.55 13.15 -11.56
C LEU A 186 13.74 12.02 -10.91
N PHE A 187 14.24 11.42 -9.82
CA PHE A 187 13.54 10.32 -9.14
C PHE A 187 12.24 10.79 -8.48
N VAL A 188 12.18 11.99 -7.93
CA VAL A 188 10.94 12.60 -7.43
C VAL A 188 9.92 12.76 -8.57
N LEU A 189 10.34 13.23 -9.74
CA LEU A 189 9.45 13.37 -10.90
C LEU A 189 8.91 12.01 -11.35
N ILE A 190 9.77 11.01 -11.49
CA ILE A 190 9.38 9.64 -11.87
C ILE A 190 8.39 9.06 -10.84
N GLY A 191 8.71 9.15 -9.55
CA GLY A 191 7.84 8.67 -8.47
C GLY A 191 6.49 9.40 -8.46
N THR A 192 6.47 10.70 -8.73
CA THR A 192 5.23 11.49 -8.83
C THR A 192 4.36 10.98 -9.97
N ILE A 193 4.94 10.79 -11.17
CA ILE A 193 4.21 10.29 -12.35
C ILE A 193 3.66 8.89 -12.08
N LEU A 194 4.47 7.98 -11.53
CA LEU A 194 4.05 6.63 -11.18
C LEU A 194 2.88 6.65 -10.18
N THR A 195 3.00 7.45 -9.12
CA THR A 195 1.94 7.57 -8.11
C THR A 195 0.64 8.14 -8.69
N MET A 196 0.73 9.10 -9.63
CA MET A 196 -0.44 9.62 -10.33
C MET A 196 -1.15 8.55 -11.18
N ILE A 197 -0.38 7.69 -11.85
CA ILE A 197 -0.92 6.62 -12.70
C ILE A 197 -1.54 5.53 -11.84
N VAL A 198 -0.83 5.07 -10.81
CA VAL A 198 -1.24 3.94 -9.96
C VAL A 198 -2.26 4.37 -8.91
N GLN A 199 -2.32 5.66 -8.57
CA GLN A 199 -3.17 6.23 -7.52
C GLN A 199 -2.99 5.55 -6.14
N ALA A 200 -1.81 4.99 -5.90
CA ALA A 200 -1.44 4.33 -4.66
C ALA A 200 -0.02 4.74 -4.27
N SER A 201 0.10 5.40 -3.12
CA SER A 201 1.40 5.86 -2.59
C SER A 201 2.27 4.71 -2.04
N ALA A 202 1.69 3.53 -1.85
CA ALA A 202 2.39 2.34 -1.36
C ALA A 202 2.89 1.41 -2.48
N ALA A 203 2.53 1.66 -3.74
CA ALA A 203 3.01 0.95 -4.92
C ALA A 203 4.21 1.66 -5.52
#